data_47be66413b72007fff9021b2fc0fd3c5
#
_entry.id   47be66413b72007fff9021b2fc0fd3c5
#
_cell.length_a   1.000
_cell.length_b   1.000
_cell.length_c   1.000
_cell.angle_alpha   90.00
_cell.angle_beta   90.00
_cell.angle_gamma   90.00
#
_symmetry.space_group_name_H-M   'P 1'
#
loop_
_entity.id
_entity.type
_entity.pdbx_description
1 polymer ?
#
loop_
_entity_poly.entity_id
_entity_poly.type
_entity_poly.pdbx_seq_one_letter_code
_entity_poly.pdbx_strand_id
1 'polypeptide(L)'
;METTVSKLNIDINQRLKGIVDYESIQINEKLGDLLDSYDLPEKAKLACLTIDTSMKHLDDISNSGLSKHSILVGDLLSAHFYTILAEINDPTYQLAMSKAIVEVSELKSSLHQHVLTDDEASNAIFKVETLFPYITLSHFCDEENANRIYELLYDDVHDYYPSYLKNYNKERINQIMKDIKQTLEKRRGN
;
A
#
# COMPACT_ATOMS: atom_id res chain seq x y z
N MET A 1 -22.61 -2.92 8.79
CA MET A 1 -21.83 -1.65 8.66
C MET A 1 -21.18 -1.67 7.29
N GLU A 2 -21.08 -0.54 6.64
CA GLU A 2 -20.38 -0.42 5.36
C GLU A 2 -18.87 -0.46 5.61
N THR A 3 -18.16 -1.34 4.90
CA THR A 3 -16.70 -1.50 5.07
C THR A 3 -15.92 -0.36 4.40
N THR A 4 -14.68 -0.12 4.83
CA THR A 4 -13.80 0.87 4.19
C THR A 4 -13.58 0.54 2.70
N VAL A 5 -13.48 -0.74 2.35
CA VAL A 5 -13.40 -1.21 0.95
C VAL A 5 -14.65 -0.81 0.16
N SER A 6 -15.85 -1.04 0.71
CA SER A 6 -17.10 -0.67 0.04
C SER A 6 -17.20 0.84 -0.21
N LYS A 7 -16.82 1.66 0.77
CA LYS A 7 -16.82 3.12 0.65
C LYS A 7 -15.85 3.60 -0.42
N LEU A 8 -14.62 3.08 -0.41
CA LEU A 8 -13.64 3.42 -1.44
C LEU A 8 -14.13 3.01 -2.84
N ASN A 9 -14.76 1.85 -2.97
CA ASN A 9 -15.33 1.40 -4.24
C ASN A 9 -16.41 2.35 -4.77
N ILE A 10 -17.28 2.83 -3.90
CA ILE A 10 -18.32 3.81 -4.26
C ILE A 10 -17.66 5.12 -4.71
N ASP A 11 -16.68 5.63 -3.97
CA ASP A 11 -15.98 6.87 -4.29
C ASP A 11 -15.25 6.77 -5.64
N ILE A 12 -14.57 5.64 -5.90
CA ILE A 12 -13.90 5.36 -7.17
C ILE A 12 -14.91 5.38 -8.31
N ASN A 13 -15.99 4.62 -8.19
CA ASN A 13 -17.01 4.53 -9.23
C ASN A 13 -17.66 5.89 -9.54
N GLN A 14 -17.89 6.74 -8.53
CA GLN A 14 -18.41 8.09 -8.72
C GLN A 14 -17.42 9.00 -9.47
N ARG A 15 -16.13 8.94 -9.12
CA ARG A 15 -15.07 9.77 -9.72
C ARG A 15 -14.74 9.36 -11.16
N LEU A 16 -14.80 8.06 -11.44
CA LEU A 16 -14.49 7.51 -12.76
C LEU A 16 -15.69 7.47 -13.69
N LYS A 17 -16.82 8.01 -13.28
CA LYS A 17 -18.04 8.03 -14.10
C LYS A 17 -17.78 8.73 -15.44
N GLY A 18 -17.91 7.97 -16.54
CA GLY A 18 -17.68 8.44 -17.90
C GLY A 18 -16.24 8.24 -18.43
N ILE A 19 -15.33 7.74 -17.61
CA ILE A 19 -14.02 7.26 -18.04
C ILE A 19 -14.16 5.78 -18.42
N VAL A 20 -13.68 5.42 -19.60
CA VAL A 20 -13.71 4.05 -20.15
C VAL A 20 -12.30 3.62 -20.54
N ASP A 21 -12.12 2.34 -20.82
CA ASP A 21 -10.85 1.78 -21.29
C ASP A 21 -9.66 1.99 -20.33
N TYR A 22 -9.87 1.74 -19.04
CA TYR A 22 -8.82 1.69 -18.03
C TYR A 22 -8.71 0.29 -17.41
N GLU A 23 -7.52 -0.02 -16.87
CA GLU A 23 -7.25 -1.27 -16.16
C GLU A 23 -8.11 -1.36 -14.88
N SER A 24 -8.54 -2.57 -14.53
CA SER A 24 -9.33 -2.79 -13.31
C SER A 24 -8.55 -2.37 -12.07
N ILE A 25 -9.20 -1.60 -11.20
CA ILE A 25 -8.60 -1.14 -9.96
C ILE A 25 -8.74 -2.25 -8.92
N GLN A 26 -7.59 -2.69 -8.38
CA GLN A 26 -7.54 -3.70 -7.34
C GLN A 26 -7.39 -3.01 -5.98
N ILE A 27 -8.43 -3.11 -5.14
CA ILE A 27 -8.40 -2.61 -3.76
C ILE A 27 -7.85 -3.73 -2.86
N ASN A 28 -6.95 -3.37 -1.95
CA ASN A 28 -6.41 -4.31 -0.97
C ASN A 28 -7.44 -4.62 0.13
N GLU A 29 -8.20 -5.70 -0.04
CA GLU A 29 -9.23 -6.12 0.91
C GLU A 29 -8.64 -6.41 2.30
N LYS A 30 -7.48 -7.08 2.38
CA LYS A 30 -6.81 -7.36 3.67
C LYS A 30 -6.41 -6.09 4.41
N LEU A 31 -5.94 -5.07 3.69
CA LEU A 31 -5.66 -3.77 4.30
C LEU A 31 -6.96 -3.10 4.77
N GLY A 32 -8.03 -3.18 4.00
CA GLY A 32 -9.34 -2.70 4.40
C GLY A 32 -9.83 -3.35 5.69
N ASP A 33 -9.77 -4.69 5.77
CA ASP A 33 -10.16 -5.46 6.95
C ASP A 33 -9.27 -5.12 8.16
N LEU A 34 -7.96 -4.98 7.96
CA LEU A 34 -7.04 -4.53 9.00
C LEU A 34 -7.46 -3.16 9.55
N LEU A 35 -7.67 -2.18 8.69
CA LEU A 35 -8.07 -0.83 9.11
C LEU A 35 -9.44 -0.83 9.82
N ASP A 36 -10.38 -1.68 9.37
CA ASP A 36 -11.71 -1.80 9.99
C ASP A 36 -11.68 -2.51 11.34
N SER A 37 -10.63 -3.27 11.64
CA SER A 37 -10.44 -3.92 12.95
C SER A 37 -9.99 -2.95 14.06
N TYR A 38 -9.55 -1.73 13.72
CA TYR A 38 -9.14 -0.70 14.65
C TYR A 38 -10.17 0.44 14.73
N ASP A 39 -10.23 1.08 15.91
CA ASP A 39 -11.05 2.28 16.13
C ASP A 39 -10.35 3.53 15.57
N LEU A 40 -10.39 3.69 14.25
CA LEU A 40 -9.78 4.76 13.49
C LEU A 40 -10.84 5.73 12.96
N PRO A 41 -10.51 7.04 12.81
CA PRO A 41 -11.35 7.95 12.05
C PRO A 41 -11.59 7.40 10.64
N GLU A 42 -12.84 7.42 10.19
CA GLU A 42 -13.25 6.87 8.88
C GLU A 42 -12.43 7.44 7.72
N LYS A 43 -12.18 8.76 7.73
CA LYS A 43 -11.35 9.41 6.71
C LYS A 43 -9.90 8.95 6.73
N ALA A 44 -9.34 8.62 7.90
CA ALA A 44 -7.98 8.08 7.99
C ALA A 44 -7.88 6.69 7.36
N LYS A 45 -8.87 5.81 7.60
CA LYS A 45 -8.98 4.51 6.92
C LYS A 45 -9.06 4.69 5.40
N LEU A 46 -9.95 5.57 4.93
CA LEU A 46 -10.10 5.85 3.49
C LEU A 46 -8.81 6.42 2.89
N ALA A 47 -8.14 7.36 3.55
CA ALA A 47 -6.89 7.93 3.05
C ALA A 47 -5.81 6.85 2.88
N CYS A 48 -5.61 6.02 3.91
CA CYS A 48 -4.63 4.92 3.88
C CYS A 48 -4.92 3.94 2.74
N LEU A 49 -6.17 3.47 2.61
CA LEU A 49 -6.55 2.53 1.57
C LEU A 49 -6.51 3.14 0.17
N THR A 50 -6.83 4.44 0.03
CA THR A 50 -6.80 5.16 -1.25
C THR A 50 -5.39 5.29 -1.79
N ILE A 51 -4.41 5.68 -0.95
CA ILE A 51 -3.02 5.81 -1.40
C ILE A 51 -2.40 4.46 -1.75
N ASP A 52 -2.66 3.42 -0.96
CA ASP A 52 -2.22 2.05 -1.28
C ASP A 52 -2.77 1.60 -2.64
N THR A 53 -4.07 1.80 -2.87
CA THR A 53 -4.75 1.47 -4.13
C THR A 53 -4.18 2.26 -5.31
N SER A 54 -3.97 3.58 -5.14
CA SER A 54 -3.41 4.45 -6.18
C SER A 54 -2.02 4.00 -6.60
N MET A 55 -1.13 3.77 -5.63
CA MET A 55 0.24 3.37 -5.91
C MET A 55 0.33 1.98 -6.55
N LYS A 56 -0.50 1.03 -6.12
CA LYS A 56 -0.57 -0.31 -6.75
C LYS A 56 -1.08 -0.22 -8.18
N HIS A 57 -2.11 0.59 -8.43
CA HIS A 57 -2.61 0.81 -9.78
C HIS A 57 -1.52 1.42 -10.69
N LEU A 58 -0.77 2.41 -10.23
CA LEU A 58 0.34 3.01 -10.98
C LEU A 58 1.49 2.03 -11.25
N ASP A 59 1.80 1.12 -10.31
CA ASP A 59 2.78 0.05 -10.52
C ASP A 59 2.33 -0.93 -11.61
N ASP A 60 1.06 -1.31 -11.65
CA ASP A 60 0.49 -2.18 -12.69
C ASP A 60 0.59 -1.55 -14.06
N ILE A 61 0.36 -0.26 -14.14
CA ILE A 61 0.44 0.56 -15.34
C ILE A 61 1.85 0.58 -15.92
N SER A 62 2.86 0.84 -15.16
CA SER A 62 4.24 0.95 -15.64
C SER A 62 4.74 -0.32 -16.32
N ASN A 63 4.06 -1.44 -16.13
CA ASN A 63 4.44 -2.76 -16.64
C ASN A 63 3.66 -3.25 -17.87
N SER A 64 2.55 -2.62 -18.28
CA SER A 64 1.62 -3.16 -19.28
C SER A 64 1.51 -2.37 -20.59
N GLY A 65 2.27 -1.31 -20.76
CA GLY A 65 2.30 -0.56 -22.05
C GLY A 65 1.03 0.23 -22.35
N LEU A 66 0.53 0.99 -21.49
CA LEU A 66 -0.81 1.40 -21.18
C LEU A 66 -1.55 2.43 -21.97
N SER A 67 -2.86 2.37 -21.71
CA SER A 67 -3.78 3.42 -22.14
C SER A 67 -3.55 4.70 -21.32
N LYS A 68 -3.72 5.85 -21.97
CA LYS A 68 -3.67 7.17 -21.31
C LYS A 68 -4.70 7.27 -20.17
N HIS A 69 -5.80 6.54 -20.25
CA HIS A 69 -6.87 6.52 -19.26
C HIS A 69 -6.44 5.86 -17.96
N SER A 70 -5.62 4.81 -18.01
CA SER A 70 -5.11 4.17 -16.79
C SER A 70 -4.20 5.10 -15.99
N ILE A 71 -3.32 5.87 -16.65
CA ILE A 71 -2.49 6.89 -16.00
C ILE A 71 -3.40 7.95 -15.33
N LEU A 72 -4.40 8.44 -16.07
CA LEU A 72 -5.36 9.41 -15.53
C LEU A 72 -6.11 8.88 -14.29
N VAL A 73 -6.46 7.60 -14.28
CA VAL A 73 -7.10 6.96 -13.12
C VAL A 73 -6.18 6.97 -11.90
N GLY A 74 -4.89 6.61 -12.06
CA GLY A 74 -3.90 6.69 -10.98
C GLY A 74 -3.75 8.10 -10.42
N ASP A 75 -3.69 9.11 -11.29
CA ASP A 75 -3.62 10.53 -10.91
C ASP A 75 -4.88 10.98 -10.17
N LEU A 76 -6.07 10.56 -10.63
CA LEU A 76 -7.32 10.87 -9.96
C LEU A 76 -7.43 10.24 -8.56
N LEU A 77 -6.94 9.02 -8.37
CA LEU A 77 -6.88 8.36 -7.06
C LEU A 77 -5.90 9.10 -6.13
N SER A 78 -4.73 9.50 -6.64
CA SER A 78 -3.77 10.31 -5.88
C SER A 78 -4.38 11.66 -5.46
N ALA A 79 -5.08 12.35 -6.37
CA ALA A 79 -5.78 13.60 -6.07
C ALA A 79 -6.89 13.39 -5.02
N HIS A 80 -7.61 12.27 -5.10
CA HIS A 80 -8.62 11.92 -4.09
C HIS A 80 -8.01 11.74 -2.71
N PHE A 81 -6.88 11.02 -2.62
CA PHE A 81 -6.14 10.88 -1.37
C PHE A 81 -5.81 12.24 -0.75
N TYR A 82 -5.25 13.19 -1.50
CA TYR A 82 -4.95 14.52 -0.99
C TYR A 82 -6.20 15.29 -0.57
N THR A 83 -7.33 15.09 -1.25
CA THR A 83 -8.62 15.65 -0.85
C THR A 83 -9.04 15.14 0.53
N ILE A 84 -8.95 13.82 0.76
CA ILE A 84 -9.28 13.21 2.05
C ILE A 84 -8.32 13.72 3.15
N LEU A 85 -7.01 13.82 2.87
CA LEU A 85 -6.05 14.38 3.82
C LEU A 85 -6.39 15.82 4.23
N ALA A 86 -6.78 16.65 3.27
CA ALA A 86 -7.20 18.02 3.54
C ALA A 86 -8.46 18.06 4.43
N GLU A 87 -9.39 17.14 4.23
CA GLU A 87 -10.61 17.01 5.05
C GLU A 87 -10.35 16.47 6.46
N ILE A 88 -9.30 15.65 6.67
CA ILE A 88 -8.84 15.23 8.00
C ILE A 88 -8.30 16.46 8.77
N ASN A 89 -7.69 17.39 8.06
CA ASN A 89 -7.15 18.64 8.60
C ASN A 89 -6.16 18.43 9.76
N ASP A 90 -5.30 17.43 9.64
CA ASP A 90 -4.21 17.13 10.57
C ASP A 90 -2.86 17.31 9.85
N PRO A 91 -2.15 18.45 10.06
CA PRO A 91 -0.90 18.72 9.36
C PRO A 91 0.22 17.71 9.67
N THR A 92 0.22 17.12 10.86
CA THR A 92 1.23 16.14 11.28
C THR A 92 1.04 14.84 10.50
N TYR A 93 -0.19 14.35 10.43
CA TYR A 93 -0.53 13.17 9.65
C TYR A 93 -0.31 13.40 8.15
N GLN A 94 -0.71 14.55 7.62
CA GLN A 94 -0.47 14.93 6.22
C GLN A 94 1.02 14.91 5.86
N LEU A 95 1.86 15.50 6.73
CA LEU A 95 3.31 15.50 6.51
C LEU A 95 3.90 14.09 6.56
N ALA A 96 3.48 13.28 7.52
CA ALA A 96 3.94 11.90 7.67
C ALA A 96 3.58 11.06 6.43
N MET A 97 2.33 11.12 5.97
CA MET A 97 1.88 10.41 4.78
C MET A 97 2.57 10.89 3.50
N SER A 98 2.79 12.19 3.36
CA SER A 98 3.51 12.75 2.20
C SER A 98 4.97 12.28 2.15
N LYS A 99 5.66 12.23 3.29
CA LYS A 99 7.02 11.66 3.38
C LYS A 99 7.03 10.18 3.06
N ALA A 100 6.02 9.44 3.52
CA ALA A 100 5.89 8.01 3.22
C ALA A 100 5.74 7.73 1.73
N ILE A 101 4.99 8.56 1.00
CA ILE A 101 4.85 8.43 -0.47
C ILE A 101 6.23 8.56 -1.14
N VAL A 102 7.02 9.55 -0.75
CA VAL A 102 8.38 9.74 -1.28
C VAL A 102 9.23 8.51 -0.98
N GLU A 103 9.27 8.08 0.28
CA GLU A 103 10.08 6.95 0.72
C GLU A 103 9.68 5.63 0.03
N VAL A 104 8.38 5.32 -0.07
CA VAL A 104 7.89 4.14 -0.78
C VAL A 104 8.26 4.19 -2.26
N SER A 105 8.18 5.37 -2.90
CA SER A 105 8.56 5.55 -4.30
C SER A 105 10.07 5.32 -4.53
N GLU A 106 10.91 5.81 -3.63
CA GLU A 106 12.37 5.61 -3.68
C GLU A 106 12.74 4.13 -3.47
N LEU A 107 12.10 3.45 -2.51
CA LEU A 107 12.31 2.02 -2.26
C LEU A 107 11.87 1.17 -3.46
N LYS A 108 10.71 1.44 -4.05
CA LYS A 108 10.23 0.76 -5.26
C LYS A 108 11.16 0.99 -6.44
N SER A 109 11.68 2.22 -6.61
CA SER A 109 12.66 2.54 -7.66
C SER A 109 13.96 1.75 -7.46
N SER A 110 14.47 1.67 -6.24
CA SER A 110 15.69 0.92 -5.89
C SER A 110 15.51 -0.58 -6.13
N LEU A 111 14.35 -1.13 -5.75
CA LEU A 111 13.98 -2.52 -6.04
C LEU A 111 13.92 -2.76 -7.56
N HIS A 112 13.26 -1.88 -8.31
CA HIS A 112 13.14 -2.01 -9.76
C HIS A 112 14.50 -1.99 -10.48
N GLN A 113 15.45 -1.20 -9.99
CA GLN A 113 16.80 -1.07 -10.56
C GLN A 113 17.76 -2.20 -10.13
N HIS A 114 17.34 -3.11 -9.24
CA HIS A 114 18.16 -4.20 -8.70
C HIS A 114 19.47 -3.74 -8.04
N VAL A 115 19.46 -2.57 -7.42
CA VAL A 115 20.67 -2.01 -6.75
C VAL A 115 20.81 -2.43 -5.29
N LEU A 116 19.82 -3.16 -4.76
CA LEU A 116 19.78 -3.62 -3.36
C LEU A 116 20.32 -5.05 -3.23
N THR A 117 21.00 -5.31 -2.12
CA THR A 117 21.30 -6.67 -1.65
C THR A 117 20.01 -7.39 -1.23
N ASP A 118 20.06 -8.70 -0.99
CA ASP A 118 18.84 -9.45 -0.59
C ASP A 118 18.31 -9.01 0.78
N ASP A 119 19.17 -8.68 1.73
CA ASP A 119 18.78 -8.14 3.04
C ASP A 119 18.13 -6.74 2.91
N GLU A 120 18.73 -5.87 2.10
CA GLU A 120 18.16 -4.55 1.82
C GLU A 120 16.83 -4.65 1.06
N ALA A 121 16.72 -5.58 0.10
CA ALA A 121 15.47 -5.83 -0.62
C ALA A 121 14.38 -6.36 0.32
N SER A 122 14.71 -7.26 1.26
CA SER A 122 13.78 -7.75 2.28
C SER A 122 13.24 -6.61 3.16
N ASN A 123 14.13 -5.73 3.63
CA ASN A 123 13.75 -4.58 4.43
C ASN A 123 12.93 -3.56 3.60
N ALA A 124 13.30 -3.34 2.34
CA ALA A 124 12.57 -2.44 1.44
C ALA A 124 11.14 -2.95 1.17
N ILE A 125 10.97 -4.23 0.86
CA ILE A 125 9.66 -4.84 0.66
C ILE A 125 8.81 -4.75 1.94
N PHE A 126 9.37 -5.15 3.08
CA PHE A 126 8.67 -5.02 4.36
C PHE A 126 8.16 -3.60 4.58
N LYS A 127 9.00 -2.60 4.32
CA LYS A 127 8.66 -1.19 4.52
C LYS A 127 7.63 -0.69 3.51
N VAL A 128 7.77 -1.03 2.24
CA VAL A 128 6.80 -0.69 1.18
C VAL A 128 5.39 -1.16 1.55
N GLU A 129 5.28 -2.37 2.10
CA GLU A 129 3.97 -2.98 2.41
C GLU A 129 3.37 -2.52 3.74
N THR A 130 4.18 -2.00 4.66
CA THR A 130 3.69 -1.66 6.01
C THR A 130 3.64 -0.17 6.31
N LEU A 131 4.31 0.68 5.55
CA LEU A 131 4.55 2.08 5.96
C LEU A 131 3.27 2.91 6.06
N PHE A 132 2.36 2.82 5.10
CA PHE A 132 1.09 3.55 5.16
C PHE A 132 0.19 3.12 6.32
N PRO A 133 -0.11 1.81 6.49
CA PRO A 133 -0.88 1.37 7.65
C PRO A 133 -0.16 1.63 8.97
N TYR A 134 1.17 1.48 9.03
CA TYR A 134 1.94 1.80 10.23
C TYR A 134 1.77 3.25 10.66
N ILE A 135 1.96 4.22 9.74
CA ILE A 135 1.77 5.65 10.05
C ILE A 135 0.35 5.94 10.49
N THR A 136 -0.64 5.34 9.82
CA THR A 136 -2.06 5.56 10.15
C THR A 136 -2.40 5.01 11.54
N LEU A 137 -1.98 3.79 11.85
CA LEU A 137 -2.27 3.14 13.12
C LEU A 137 -1.50 3.79 14.27
N SER A 138 -0.21 4.10 14.08
CA SER A 138 0.59 4.76 15.12
C SER A 138 0.12 6.19 15.41
N HIS A 139 -0.40 6.90 14.41
CA HIS A 139 -0.89 8.27 14.60
C HIS A 139 -2.24 8.34 15.35
N PHE A 140 -3.15 7.41 15.08
CA PHE A 140 -4.52 7.47 15.62
C PHE A 140 -4.82 6.44 16.72
N CYS A 141 -4.03 5.37 16.85
CA CYS A 141 -4.30 4.25 17.77
C CYS A 141 -3.09 3.85 18.62
N ASP A 142 -1.98 4.57 18.59
CA ASP A 142 -0.73 4.25 19.29
C ASP A 142 -0.21 2.82 18.99
N GLU A 143 -0.57 2.24 17.82
CA GLU A 143 -0.07 0.94 17.39
C GLU A 143 1.28 1.13 16.67
N GLU A 144 2.36 0.79 17.34
CA GLU A 144 3.72 0.99 16.83
C GLU A 144 4.39 -0.31 16.33
N ASN A 145 3.64 -1.42 16.22
CA ASN A 145 4.21 -2.70 15.84
C ASN A 145 4.04 -3.01 14.35
N ALA A 146 4.97 -2.49 13.53
CA ALA A 146 5.00 -2.77 12.10
C ALA A 146 5.11 -4.28 11.76
N ASN A 147 5.74 -5.08 12.64
CA ASN A 147 5.84 -6.53 12.44
C ASN A 147 4.46 -7.18 12.52
N ARG A 148 3.64 -6.77 13.50
CA ARG A 148 2.26 -7.26 13.64
C ARG A 148 1.40 -6.88 12.44
N ILE A 149 1.56 -5.65 11.94
CA ILE A 149 0.87 -5.19 10.73
C ILE A 149 1.22 -6.07 9.54
N TYR A 150 2.52 -6.33 9.32
CA TYR A 150 2.98 -7.19 8.25
C TYR A 150 2.39 -8.60 8.34
N GLU A 151 2.40 -9.19 9.53
CA GLU A 151 1.85 -10.52 9.76
C GLU A 151 0.35 -10.58 9.44
N LEU A 152 -0.43 -9.62 9.91
CA LEU A 152 -1.87 -9.55 9.63
C LEU A 152 -2.18 -9.40 8.13
N LEU A 153 -1.31 -8.72 7.38
CA LEU A 153 -1.46 -8.54 5.94
C LEU A 153 -1.00 -9.76 5.12
N TYR A 154 0.05 -10.49 5.57
CA TYR A 154 0.78 -11.44 4.72
C TYR A 154 0.94 -12.85 5.29
N ASP A 155 0.39 -13.19 6.47
CA ASP A 155 0.59 -14.50 7.10
C ASP A 155 0.06 -15.66 6.23
N ASP A 156 -1.08 -15.47 5.57
CA ASP A 156 -1.74 -16.46 4.72
C ASP A 156 -1.46 -16.27 3.21
N VAL A 157 -0.52 -15.41 2.84
CA VAL A 157 -0.24 -15.15 1.42
C VAL A 157 0.77 -16.15 0.89
N HIS A 158 0.31 -17.06 0.01
CA HIS A 158 1.15 -18.08 -0.61
C HIS A 158 1.76 -17.66 -1.95
N ASP A 159 1.11 -16.74 -2.67
CA ASP A 159 1.53 -16.26 -4.00
C ASP A 159 1.63 -14.72 -4.02
N TYR A 160 2.58 -14.20 -3.24
CA TYR A 160 2.87 -12.77 -3.25
C TYR A 160 3.75 -12.40 -4.44
N TYR A 161 3.21 -11.65 -5.37
CA TYR A 161 3.94 -11.18 -6.55
C TYR A 161 3.43 -9.79 -6.98
N PRO A 162 3.75 -8.74 -6.23
CA PRO A 162 3.30 -7.38 -6.55
C PRO A 162 3.97 -6.85 -7.81
N SER A 163 3.30 -5.95 -8.47
CA SER A 163 3.67 -5.41 -9.78
C SER A 163 5.05 -4.75 -9.79
N TYR A 164 5.44 -4.08 -8.71
CA TYR A 164 6.75 -3.42 -8.60
C TYR A 164 7.93 -4.42 -8.50
N LEU A 165 7.66 -5.72 -8.29
CA LEU A 165 8.67 -6.80 -8.25
C LEU A 165 8.69 -7.66 -9.53
N LYS A 166 8.01 -7.28 -10.60
CA LYS A 166 7.94 -8.07 -11.84
C LYS A 166 9.31 -8.36 -12.48
N ASN A 167 10.32 -7.54 -12.18
CA ASN A 167 11.68 -7.77 -12.65
C ASN A 167 12.45 -8.83 -11.83
N TYR A 168 11.92 -9.27 -10.69
CA TYR A 168 12.46 -10.36 -9.91
C TYR A 168 11.85 -11.69 -10.36
N ASN A 169 12.64 -12.77 -10.34
CA ASN A 169 12.06 -14.08 -10.53
C ASN A 169 11.24 -14.50 -9.30
N LYS A 170 10.22 -15.33 -9.52
CA LYS A 170 9.28 -15.75 -8.48
C LYS A 170 9.97 -16.50 -7.33
N GLU A 171 11.01 -17.27 -7.62
CA GLU A 171 11.78 -18.03 -6.63
C GLU A 171 12.51 -17.09 -5.67
N ARG A 172 13.15 -16.04 -6.19
CA ARG A 172 13.84 -15.03 -5.38
C ARG A 172 12.86 -14.27 -4.49
N ILE A 173 11.70 -13.89 -4.99
CA ILE A 173 10.65 -13.23 -4.19
C ILE A 173 10.18 -14.16 -3.07
N ASN A 174 9.90 -15.41 -3.36
CA ASN A 174 9.49 -16.40 -2.37
C ASN A 174 10.57 -16.57 -1.28
N GLN A 175 11.85 -16.55 -1.66
CA GLN A 175 12.95 -16.61 -0.69
C GLN A 175 12.97 -15.35 0.19
N ILE A 176 12.88 -14.17 -0.40
CA ILE A 176 12.83 -12.88 0.33
C ILE A 176 11.66 -12.86 1.32
N MET A 177 10.46 -13.28 0.90
CA MET A 177 9.28 -13.33 1.77
C MET A 177 9.48 -14.30 2.94
N LYS A 178 10.14 -15.43 2.69
CA LYS A 178 10.50 -16.39 3.74
C LYS A 178 11.51 -15.80 4.73
N ASP A 179 12.50 -15.07 4.24
CA ASP A 179 13.53 -14.43 5.08
C ASP A 179 12.91 -13.33 5.96
N ILE A 180 11.96 -12.55 5.43
CA ILE A 180 11.17 -11.59 6.22
C ILE A 180 10.45 -12.32 7.36
N LYS A 181 9.70 -13.39 7.06
CA LYS A 181 8.95 -14.18 8.07
C LYS A 181 9.89 -14.72 9.17
N GLN A 182 11.01 -15.32 8.78
CA GLN A 182 12.00 -15.85 9.72
C GLN A 182 12.61 -14.75 10.61
N THR A 183 12.85 -13.56 10.05
CA THR A 183 13.39 -12.42 10.80
C THR A 183 12.36 -11.94 11.85
N LEU A 184 11.08 -11.91 11.49
CA LEU A 184 9.99 -11.53 12.40
C LEU A 184 9.84 -12.55 13.55
N GLU A 185 9.88 -13.85 13.24
CA GLU A 185 9.81 -14.92 14.24
C GLU A 185 10.96 -14.84 15.26
N LYS A 186 12.20 -14.58 14.80
CA LYS A 186 13.36 -14.39 15.68
C LYS A 186 13.19 -13.19 16.62
N ARG A 187 12.56 -12.11 16.18
CA ARG A 187 12.29 -10.92 17.01
C ARG A 187 11.21 -11.14 18.05
N ARG A 188 10.28 -12.09 17.82
CA ARG A 188 9.25 -12.47 18.81
C ARG A 188 9.80 -13.31 19.95
N GLY A 189 10.88 -14.08 19.71
CA GLY A 189 11.47 -15.00 20.70
C GLY A 189 12.47 -14.35 21.66
N ASN A 190 12.77 -13.08 21.51
CA ASN A 190 13.60 -12.26 22.40
C ASN A 190 12.79 -11.21 23.14
#